data_01c6a364afda834398be58b4cd5e8153
#
_entry.id   01c6a364afda834398be58b4cd5e8153
#
_cell.length_a   1.000
_cell.length_b   1.000
_cell.length_c   1.000
_cell.angle_alpha   90.00
_cell.angle_beta   90.00
_cell.angle_gamma   90.00
#
_symmetry.space_group_name_H-M   'P 1'
#
loop_
_entity.id
_entity.type
_entity.pdbx_description
1 polymer ?
#
loop_
_entity_poly.entity_id
_entity_poly.type
_entity_poly.pdbx_seq_one_letter_code
_entity_poly.pdbx_strand_id
1 'polypeptide(L)'
;MSTKNKHIPCLITIFGATGDLSHRKLFPSIFHLYQQDNLDEHIAIIGIGRRDITNDDFRNQVKSSIQKHVKDTNKIDAFMEHVFYHRHDVSNEESYQELLDFSNELDSQFELKGNRLFYLAMAPQFFGVISDYLKSSGLTDTKGFKRLVIEKPFGSDLKSAEALNNQIRKSFKEEEIYRIDHYLGKDMVQNIEVLRFANAMFEPLWNNKYISNIQVTSSEILGVEDRGGYYESSGALKDMVQNHMLQMVALLAMEAPISLNSEDIRAEKVKVLKSLRHFQSEDVKKNFVRGQYGEGYIDGKQVKAYRDEDRVADDSNTPTFVSGKLTIDNFRWAGVPFYIRTGKRMKSKTIQVVVEFKEVPMNLYYETDKLLDSNLLVINIQPNEGVSLHLNAKKNTQGIETEPVQLSYSMSAQDKMNTVDAYENLLFDCLKGDATNFTHWQELKSTWKFVDAIQDEWNMVDPEFPNYESGTNGPLESDLLLARDGNHWWDDIQ
;
A
#
# COMPACT_ATOMS: atom_id res chain seq x y z
N MET A 1 -23.79 -9.28 -19.99
CA MET A 1 -23.74 -8.26 -21.06
C MET A 1 -22.35 -7.66 -21.02
N SER A 2 -21.53 -7.91 -22.04
CA SER A 2 -20.19 -7.33 -22.17
C SER A 2 -20.33 -5.81 -22.31
N THR A 3 -20.05 -5.07 -21.24
CA THR A 3 -19.81 -3.63 -21.34
C THR A 3 -18.53 -3.48 -22.17
N LYS A 4 -18.65 -3.13 -23.44
CA LYS A 4 -17.52 -2.64 -24.24
C LYS A 4 -16.78 -1.62 -23.36
N ASN A 5 -15.51 -1.90 -23.02
CA ASN A 5 -14.64 -0.94 -22.38
C ASN A 5 -14.70 0.34 -23.20
N LYS A 6 -15.30 1.38 -22.64
CA LYS A 6 -15.26 2.71 -23.27
C LYS A 6 -13.83 3.19 -23.05
N HIS A 7 -13.05 3.21 -24.12
CA HIS A 7 -11.76 3.88 -24.13
C HIS A 7 -11.92 5.32 -23.63
N ILE A 8 -11.07 5.72 -22.73
CA ILE A 8 -11.14 7.04 -22.11
C ILE A 8 -10.01 7.87 -22.69
N PRO A 9 -10.33 8.80 -23.62
CA PRO A 9 -9.31 9.71 -24.15
C PRO A 9 -8.69 10.49 -23.01
N CYS A 10 -7.35 10.60 -22.97
CA CYS A 10 -6.69 11.28 -21.86
C CYS A 10 -5.28 11.73 -22.20
N LEU A 11 -4.92 12.95 -21.77
CA LEU A 11 -3.55 13.42 -21.67
C LEU A 11 -2.99 13.02 -20.30
N ILE A 12 -1.94 12.20 -20.28
CA ILE A 12 -1.22 11.82 -19.06
C ILE A 12 0.08 12.63 -18.99
N THR A 13 0.19 13.52 -18.02
CA THR A 13 1.41 14.31 -17.79
C THR A 13 2.14 13.75 -16.55
N ILE A 14 3.35 13.20 -16.75
CA ILE A 14 4.15 12.56 -15.69
C ILE A 14 5.28 13.50 -15.27
N PHE A 15 5.17 14.10 -14.10
CA PHE A 15 6.23 14.89 -13.48
C PHE A 15 7.25 13.94 -12.85
N GLY A 16 8.52 14.05 -13.25
CA GLY A 16 9.58 13.13 -12.86
C GLY A 16 9.71 11.89 -13.77
N ALA A 17 9.36 12.05 -15.04
CA ALA A 17 9.33 10.97 -16.02
C ALA A 17 10.67 10.27 -16.27
N THR A 18 11.80 10.93 -15.97
CA THR A 18 13.15 10.36 -16.08
C THR A 18 13.62 9.64 -14.80
N GLY A 19 12.74 9.48 -13.82
CA GLY A 19 13.01 8.81 -12.54
C GLY A 19 12.83 7.30 -12.58
N ASP A 20 13.34 6.61 -11.57
CA ASP A 20 13.29 5.15 -11.44
C ASP A 20 11.84 4.60 -11.45
N LEU A 21 10.93 5.23 -10.67
CA LEU A 21 9.53 4.81 -10.61
C LEU A 21 8.86 4.83 -11.99
N SER A 22 9.07 5.91 -12.75
CA SER A 22 8.47 6.08 -14.07
C SER A 22 8.93 4.97 -15.03
N HIS A 23 10.22 4.70 -15.05
CA HIS A 23 10.80 3.67 -15.93
C HIS A 23 10.46 2.25 -15.48
N ARG A 24 10.49 1.98 -14.19
CA ARG A 24 10.30 0.62 -13.66
C ARG A 24 8.84 0.23 -13.52
N LYS A 25 7.95 1.19 -13.33
CA LYS A 25 6.54 0.94 -13.03
C LYS A 25 5.57 1.63 -13.99
N LEU A 26 5.64 2.96 -14.14
CA LEU A 26 4.57 3.68 -14.81
C LEU A 26 4.52 3.40 -16.31
N PHE A 27 5.62 3.55 -17.04
CA PHE A 27 5.63 3.27 -18.47
C PHE A 27 5.29 1.82 -18.82
N PRO A 28 5.84 0.80 -18.12
CA PRO A 28 5.42 -0.58 -18.32
C PRO A 28 3.93 -0.80 -18.07
N SER A 29 3.36 -0.20 -17.01
CA SER A 29 1.93 -0.33 -16.69
C SER A 29 1.04 0.35 -17.73
N ILE A 30 1.38 1.56 -18.16
CA ILE A 30 0.61 2.28 -19.20
C ILE A 30 0.68 1.51 -20.55
N PHE A 31 1.87 1.01 -20.89
CA PHE A 31 2.04 0.19 -22.11
C PHE A 31 1.20 -1.09 -22.03
N HIS A 32 1.16 -1.78 -20.90
CA HIS A 32 0.35 -2.99 -20.73
C HIS A 32 -1.14 -2.69 -20.87
N LEU A 33 -1.64 -1.59 -20.31
CA LEU A 33 -3.01 -1.12 -20.53
C LEU A 33 -3.30 -0.84 -22.02
N TYR A 34 -2.34 -0.23 -22.73
CA TYR A 34 -2.46 0.01 -24.19
C TYR A 34 -2.46 -1.31 -24.98
N GLN A 35 -1.60 -2.24 -24.61
CA GLN A 35 -1.49 -3.55 -25.27
C GLN A 35 -2.77 -4.39 -25.12
N GLN A 36 -3.43 -4.29 -23.97
CA GLN A 36 -4.70 -4.98 -23.68
C GLN A 36 -5.93 -4.29 -24.24
N ASP A 37 -5.77 -3.26 -25.05
CA ASP A 37 -6.86 -2.45 -25.60
C ASP A 37 -7.74 -1.78 -24.49
N ASN A 38 -7.18 -1.52 -23.32
CA ASN A 38 -7.79 -0.70 -22.29
C ASN A 38 -7.57 0.81 -22.53
N LEU A 39 -6.52 1.14 -23.28
CA LEU A 39 -6.23 2.45 -23.85
C LEU A 39 -6.18 2.29 -25.39
N ASP A 40 -6.53 3.34 -26.12
CA ASP A 40 -6.54 3.34 -27.58
C ASP A 40 -5.68 4.46 -28.18
N GLU A 41 -5.93 4.83 -29.42
CA GLU A 41 -5.24 5.91 -30.12
C GLU A 41 -5.54 7.32 -29.57
N HIS A 42 -6.57 7.46 -28.73
CA HIS A 42 -6.94 8.73 -28.10
C HIS A 42 -6.21 8.90 -26.74
N ILE A 43 -4.91 8.72 -26.74
CA ILE A 43 -4.04 8.93 -25.58
C ILE A 43 -2.80 9.70 -26.01
N ALA A 44 -2.30 10.57 -25.12
CA ALA A 44 -0.96 11.14 -25.23
C ALA A 44 -0.30 11.17 -23.85
N ILE A 45 1.01 11.00 -23.82
CA ILE A 45 1.81 10.96 -22.58
C ILE A 45 2.91 11.99 -22.68
N ILE A 46 2.91 12.97 -21.81
CA ILE A 46 4.00 13.96 -21.68
C ILE A 46 4.88 13.55 -20.50
N GLY A 47 6.12 13.18 -20.78
CA GLY A 47 7.14 13.02 -19.76
C GLY A 47 7.80 14.36 -19.44
N ILE A 48 7.70 14.80 -18.17
CA ILE A 48 8.30 16.03 -17.65
C ILE A 48 9.63 15.73 -16.95
N GLY A 49 10.68 16.43 -17.35
CA GLY A 49 12.00 16.33 -16.73
C GLY A 49 12.88 17.52 -17.00
N ARG A 50 13.96 17.70 -16.20
CA ARG A 50 14.91 18.82 -16.34
C ARG A 50 16.04 18.54 -17.34
N ARG A 51 16.22 17.26 -17.73
CA ARG A 51 17.32 16.86 -18.61
C ARG A 51 17.13 17.44 -20.00
N ASP A 52 18.26 17.84 -20.61
CA ASP A 52 18.29 18.30 -22.01
C ASP A 52 18.47 17.07 -22.89
N ILE A 53 17.37 16.42 -23.25
CA ILE A 53 17.33 15.25 -24.12
C ILE A 53 16.28 15.47 -25.21
N THR A 54 16.49 14.85 -26.34
CA THR A 54 15.53 14.91 -27.45
C THR A 54 14.30 14.02 -27.18
N ASN A 55 13.24 14.25 -27.90
CA ASN A 55 12.05 13.41 -27.84
C ASN A 55 12.37 11.93 -28.22
N ASP A 56 13.24 11.73 -29.21
CA ASP A 56 13.67 10.41 -29.63
C ASP A 56 14.53 9.70 -28.59
N ASP A 57 15.43 10.42 -27.92
CA ASP A 57 16.22 9.85 -26.79
C ASP A 57 15.30 9.41 -25.67
N PHE A 58 14.29 10.21 -25.33
CA PHE A 58 13.32 9.86 -24.30
C PHE A 58 12.50 8.64 -24.69
N ARG A 59 11.96 8.58 -25.93
CA ARG A 59 11.26 7.41 -26.46
C ARG A 59 12.10 6.14 -26.40
N ASN A 60 13.39 6.24 -26.75
CA ASN A 60 14.31 5.12 -26.68
C ASN A 60 14.54 4.64 -25.22
N GLN A 61 14.63 5.55 -24.25
CA GLN A 61 14.72 5.21 -22.84
C GLN A 61 13.44 4.51 -22.36
N VAL A 62 12.26 5.03 -22.69
CA VAL A 62 10.97 4.44 -22.35
C VAL A 62 10.82 3.04 -22.98
N LYS A 63 11.14 2.91 -24.27
CA LYS A 63 11.11 1.64 -25.01
C LYS A 63 12.01 0.59 -24.35
N SER A 64 13.24 0.97 -24.01
CA SER A 64 14.20 0.10 -23.32
C SER A 64 13.70 -0.34 -21.94
N SER A 65 13.04 0.55 -21.22
CA SER A 65 12.45 0.27 -19.92
C SER A 65 11.30 -0.73 -20.03
N ILE A 66 10.38 -0.54 -20.98
CA ILE A 66 9.28 -1.47 -21.25
C ILE A 66 9.82 -2.86 -21.59
N GLN A 67 10.80 -2.96 -22.50
CA GLN A 67 11.42 -4.23 -22.90
C GLN A 67 12.07 -5.00 -21.76
N LYS A 68 12.52 -4.32 -20.69
CA LYS A 68 13.09 -4.98 -19.49
C LYS A 68 12.02 -5.58 -18.58
N HIS A 69 10.82 -5.04 -18.59
CA HIS A 69 9.78 -5.35 -17.60
C HIS A 69 8.56 -6.05 -18.20
N VAL A 70 8.36 -5.95 -19.51
CA VAL A 70 7.23 -6.55 -20.23
C VAL A 70 7.76 -7.58 -21.23
N LYS A 71 7.23 -8.80 -21.17
CA LYS A 71 7.70 -9.91 -22.03
C LYS A 71 7.21 -9.79 -23.46
N ASP A 72 5.93 -9.44 -23.63
CA ASP A 72 5.33 -9.21 -24.94
C ASP A 72 5.40 -7.72 -25.27
N THR A 73 6.12 -7.38 -26.33
CA THR A 73 6.34 -6.00 -26.79
C THR A 73 5.66 -5.70 -28.11
N ASN A 74 4.69 -6.52 -28.51
CA ASN A 74 3.81 -6.19 -29.62
C ASN A 74 3.15 -4.84 -29.37
N LYS A 75 2.95 -4.05 -30.41
CA LYS A 75 2.42 -2.67 -30.35
C LYS A 75 3.37 -1.62 -29.71
N ILE A 76 4.62 -1.96 -29.34
CA ILE A 76 5.50 -1.00 -28.66
C ILE A 76 5.84 0.21 -29.54
N ASP A 77 6.06 0.00 -30.85
CA ASP A 77 6.39 1.08 -31.76
C ASP A 77 5.18 2.01 -31.98
N ALA A 78 3.97 1.47 -32.10
CA ALA A 78 2.75 2.26 -32.14
C ALA A 78 2.53 3.04 -30.84
N PHE A 79 2.79 2.43 -29.69
CA PHE A 79 2.71 3.12 -28.40
C PHE A 79 3.70 4.28 -28.29
N MET A 80 4.91 4.17 -28.86
CA MET A 80 5.90 5.25 -28.84
C MET A 80 5.44 6.50 -29.60
N GLU A 81 4.50 6.40 -30.52
CA GLU A 81 3.93 7.56 -31.22
C GLU A 81 3.11 8.47 -30.30
N HIS A 82 2.63 7.92 -29.17
CA HIS A 82 1.87 8.63 -28.14
C HIS A 82 2.76 9.20 -27.01
N VAL A 83 4.08 8.96 -27.02
CA VAL A 83 5.01 9.35 -25.96
C VAL A 83 5.81 10.57 -26.37
N PHE A 84 5.78 11.61 -25.54
CA PHE A 84 6.43 12.90 -25.78
C PHE A 84 7.24 13.31 -24.57
N TYR A 85 8.30 14.06 -24.80
CA TYR A 85 9.11 14.65 -23.75
C TYR A 85 9.00 16.19 -23.77
N HIS A 86 8.82 16.75 -22.59
CA HIS A 86 8.86 18.20 -22.43
C HIS A 86 9.89 18.57 -21.36
N ARG A 87 10.96 19.27 -21.77
CA ARG A 87 11.94 19.79 -20.81
C ARG A 87 11.30 20.91 -20.00
N HIS A 88 11.24 20.73 -18.67
CA HIS A 88 10.50 21.62 -17.81
C HIS A 88 11.12 21.70 -16.41
N ASP A 89 11.25 22.91 -15.88
CA ASP A 89 11.58 23.14 -14.48
C ASP A 89 10.31 23.42 -13.70
N VAL A 90 9.93 22.47 -12.85
CA VAL A 90 8.70 22.52 -12.04
C VAL A 90 8.66 23.71 -11.07
N SER A 91 9.81 24.36 -10.80
CA SER A 91 9.91 25.53 -9.94
C SER A 91 9.78 26.87 -10.70
N ASN A 92 9.75 26.82 -12.03
CA ASN A 92 9.60 28.01 -12.89
C ASN A 92 8.17 28.13 -13.41
N GLU A 93 7.43 29.11 -12.90
CA GLU A 93 6.02 29.34 -13.27
C GLU A 93 5.86 29.64 -14.78
N GLU A 94 6.79 30.39 -15.37
CA GLU A 94 6.70 30.78 -16.79
C GLU A 94 6.70 29.57 -17.72
N SER A 95 7.41 28.51 -17.36
CA SER A 95 7.48 27.28 -18.18
C SER A 95 6.15 26.51 -18.27
N TYR A 96 5.20 26.78 -17.38
CA TYR A 96 3.88 26.13 -17.43
C TYR A 96 3.00 26.65 -18.56
N GLN A 97 3.27 27.86 -19.10
CA GLN A 97 2.56 28.34 -20.27
C GLN A 97 2.93 27.50 -21.51
N GLU A 98 4.21 27.19 -21.69
CA GLU A 98 4.68 26.32 -22.77
C GLU A 98 4.07 24.92 -22.66
N LEU A 99 3.97 24.40 -21.44
CA LEU A 99 3.31 23.11 -21.18
C LEU A 99 1.81 23.15 -21.49
N LEU A 100 1.13 24.26 -21.19
CA LEU A 100 -0.28 24.45 -21.56
C LEU A 100 -0.47 24.43 -23.08
N ASP A 101 0.34 25.19 -23.81
CA ASP A 101 0.25 25.27 -25.26
C ASP A 101 0.51 23.92 -25.92
N PHE A 102 1.53 23.18 -25.44
CA PHE A 102 1.84 21.83 -25.89
C PHE A 102 0.74 20.84 -25.53
N SER A 103 0.14 20.95 -24.35
CA SER A 103 -1.00 20.12 -23.94
C SER A 103 -2.22 20.32 -24.81
N ASN A 104 -2.50 21.57 -25.25
CA ASN A 104 -3.62 21.89 -26.14
C ASN A 104 -3.37 21.42 -27.57
N GLU A 105 -2.12 21.44 -28.05
CA GLU A 105 -1.72 20.88 -29.33
C GLU A 105 -2.00 19.37 -29.37
N LEU A 106 -1.52 18.62 -28.35
CA LEU A 106 -1.74 17.18 -28.25
C LEU A 106 -3.22 16.81 -28.04
N ASP A 107 -3.96 17.64 -27.28
CA ASP A 107 -5.40 17.44 -27.08
C ASP A 107 -6.13 17.48 -28.43
N SER A 108 -5.77 18.43 -29.30
CA SER A 108 -6.34 18.54 -30.64
C SER A 108 -5.88 17.43 -31.59
N GLN A 109 -4.60 17.03 -31.51
CA GLN A 109 -4.01 15.99 -32.36
C GLN A 109 -4.60 14.62 -32.08
N PHE A 110 -4.80 14.26 -30.81
CA PHE A 110 -5.25 12.93 -30.37
C PHE A 110 -6.72 12.90 -29.93
N GLU A 111 -7.47 14.00 -30.10
CA GLU A 111 -8.89 14.11 -29.73
C GLU A 111 -9.16 13.75 -28.23
N LEU A 112 -8.33 14.26 -27.32
CA LEU A 112 -8.33 13.88 -25.89
C LEU A 112 -9.50 14.47 -25.10
N LYS A 113 -10.32 15.33 -25.70
CA LYS A 113 -11.56 15.93 -25.15
C LYS A 113 -11.31 16.79 -23.89
N GLY A 114 -10.11 17.29 -23.70
CA GLY A 114 -9.72 18.06 -22.53
C GLY A 114 -9.55 17.24 -21.26
N ASN A 115 -9.50 15.92 -21.35
CA ASN A 115 -9.24 15.06 -20.18
C ASN A 115 -7.77 15.07 -19.83
N ARG A 116 -7.44 15.41 -18.57
CA ARG A 116 -6.06 15.58 -18.09
C ARG A 116 -5.82 14.81 -16.81
N LEU A 117 -4.79 13.98 -16.81
CA LEU A 117 -4.27 13.29 -15.64
C LEU A 117 -2.84 13.75 -15.38
N PHE A 118 -2.60 14.35 -14.22
CA PHE A 118 -1.29 14.80 -13.75
C PHE A 118 -0.74 13.80 -12.74
N TYR A 119 0.39 13.20 -13.02
CA TYR A 119 1.04 12.21 -12.15
C TYR A 119 2.32 12.79 -11.52
N LEU A 120 2.37 12.89 -10.20
CA LEU A 120 3.52 13.44 -9.47
C LEU A 120 4.46 12.32 -9.02
N ALA A 121 5.35 11.86 -9.94
CA ALA A 121 6.37 10.84 -9.68
C ALA A 121 7.71 11.47 -9.22
N MET A 122 7.68 12.38 -8.25
CA MET A 122 8.84 13.13 -7.82
C MET A 122 8.82 13.42 -6.31
N ALA A 123 9.83 14.13 -5.82
CA ALA A 123 9.96 14.42 -4.39
C ALA A 123 8.76 15.25 -3.85
N PRO A 124 8.23 14.94 -2.66
CA PRO A 124 7.01 15.52 -2.10
C PRO A 124 7.04 17.05 -1.94
N GLN A 125 8.23 17.62 -1.76
CA GLN A 125 8.40 19.07 -1.65
C GLN A 125 7.91 19.87 -2.86
N PHE A 126 7.77 19.24 -4.01
CA PHE A 126 7.28 19.86 -5.24
C PHE A 126 5.76 19.75 -5.45
N PHE A 127 5.07 18.90 -4.68
CA PHE A 127 3.65 18.63 -4.94
C PHE A 127 2.78 19.89 -4.85
N GLY A 128 3.01 20.70 -3.82
CA GLY A 128 2.25 21.93 -3.61
C GLY A 128 2.51 22.97 -4.72
N VAL A 129 3.77 23.24 -5.05
CA VAL A 129 4.14 24.24 -6.05
C VAL A 129 3.66 23.84 -7.45
N ILE A 130 3.77 22.55 -7.81
CA ILE A 130 3.23 22.05 -9.08
C ILE A 130 1.72 22.26 -9.13
N SER A 131 1.01 21.93 -8.06
CA SER A 131 -0.45 22.12 -7.98
C SER A 131 -0.86 23.58 -8.15
N ASP A 132 -0.13 24.52 -7.53
CA ASP A 132 -0.39 25.95 -7.66
C ASP A 132 -0.16 26.43 -9.09
N TYR A 133 0.96 26.02 -9.74
CA TYR A 133 1.31 26.43 -11.10
C TYR A 133 0.43 25.76 -12.18
N LEU A 134 -0.03 24.53 -11.96
CA LEU A 134 -1.04 23.93 -12.83
C LEU A 134 -2.33 24.75 -12.87
N LYS A 135 -2.68 25.38 -11.76
CA LYS A 135 -3.85 26.26 -11.69
C LYS A 135 -3.58 27.61 -12.31
N SER A 136 -2.50 28.30 -11.90
CA SER A 136 -2.21 29.67 -12.36
C SER A 136 -1.98 29.75 -13.88
N SER A 137 -1.43 28.69 -14.49
CA SER A 137 -1.25 28.59 -15.94
C SER A 137 -2.52 28.24 -16.72
N GLY A 138 -3.60 27.85 -16.07
CA GLY A 138 -4.82 27.38 -16.73
C GLY A 138 -4.81 25.90 -17.15
N LEU A 139 -3.78 25.12 -16.81
CA LEU A 139 -3.72 23.68 -17.10
C LEU A 139 -4.87 22.91 -16.43
N THR A 140 -5.43 23.43 -15.35
CA THR A 140 -6.61 22.85 -14.69
C THR A 140 -7.94 23.36 -15.25
N ASP A 141 -7.93 24.33 -16.16
CA ASP A 141 -9.12 24.89 -16.78
C ASP A 141 -9.44 24.15 -18.07
N THR A 142 -10.13 23.04 -17.95
CA THR A 142 -10.47 22.14 -19.07
C THR A 142 -11.95 21.78 -19.08
N LYS A 143 -12.46 21.41 -20.26
CA LYS A 143 -13.85 20.93 -20.42
C LYS A 143 -13.99 19.46 -20.01
N GLY A 144 -12.91 18.71 -20.01
CA GLY A 144 -12.85 17.32 -19.59
C GLY A 144 -12.63 17.18 -18.09
N PHE A 145 -12.34 15.98 -17.64
CA PHE A 145 -11.91 15.77 -16.27
C PHE A 145 -10.46 16.24 -16.06
N LYS A 146 -10.16 16.60 -14.83
CA LYS A 146 -8.79 16.80 -14.36
C LYS A 146 -8.56 15.93 -13.12
N ARG A 147 -7.44 15.20 -13.07
CA ARG A 147 -7.10 14.29 -11.99
C ARG A 147 -5.64 14.45 -11.62
N LEU A 148 -5.37 14.48 -10.31
CA LEU A 148 -4.04 14.60 -9.76
C LEU A 148 -3.69 13.33 -9.00
N VAL A 149 -2.69 12.60 -9.49
CA VAL A 149 -2.16 11.39 -8.84
C VAL A 149 -0.91 11.75 -8.07
N ILE A 150 -0.87 11.40 -6.80
CA ILE A 150 0.19 11.78 -5.87
C ILE A 150 0.79 10.55 -5.24
N GLU A 151 2.12 10.44 -5.34
CA GLU A 151 2.91 9.40 -4.68
C GLU A 151 3.13 9.70 -3.20
N LYS A 152 3.42 8.65 -2.44
CA LYS A 152 3.87 8.83 -1.05
C LYS A 152 5.33 9.32 -0.97
N PRO A 153 5.68 9.96 0.17
CA PRO A 153 4.85 10.27 1.33
C PRO A 153 4.00 11.53 1.13
N PHE A 154 2.80 11.54 1.74
CA PHE A 154 1.95 12.72 1.79
C PHE A 154 2.05 13.38 3.17
N GLY A 155 2.96 14.31 3.31
CA GLY A 155 3.42 14.85 4.59
C GLY A 155 4.39 13.93 5.32
N SER A 156 4.95 14.42 6.42
CA SER A 156 5.82 13.69 7.36
C SER A 156 5.21 13.58 8.77
N ASP A 157 4.13 14.31 8.99
CA ASP A 157 3.29 14.37 10.18
C ASP A 157 1.92 14.97 9.81
N LEU A 158 0.99 15.01 10.74
CA LEU A 158 -0.35 15.57 10.52
C LEU A 158 -0.29 17.03 10.07
N LYS A 159 0.57 17.84 10.67
CA LYS A 159 0.67 19.27 10.38
C LYS A 159 1.13 19.54 8.94
N SER A 160 2.17 18.86 8.51
CA SER A 160 2.69 18.99 7.14
C SER A 160 1.72 18.40 6.10
N ALA A 161 1.07 17.29 6.44
CA ALA A 161 0.03 16.70 5.60
C ALA A 161 -1.17 17.64 5.44
N GLU A 162 -1.63 18.31 6.52
CA GLU A 162 -2.70 19.31 6.45
C GLU A 162 -2.30 20.53 5.62
N ALA A 163 -1.07 21.03 5.78
CA ALA A 163 -0.56 22.14 5.00
C ALA A 163 -0.54 21.81 3.50
N LEU A 164 0.01 20.64 3.13
CA LEU A 164 0.06 20.17 1.75
C LEU A 164 -1.35 19.95 1.18
N ASN A 165 -2.23 19.31 1.94
CA ASN A 165 -3.61 19.09 1.52
C ASN A 165 -4.34 20.42 1.26
N ASN A 166 -4.20 21.40 2.16
CA ASN A 166 -4.82 22.71 2.01
C ASN A 166 -4.29 23.46 0.79
N GLN A 167 -3.00 23.29 0.45
CA GLN A 167 -2.39 23.88 -0.74
C GLN A 167 -2.98 23.23 -2.01
N ILE A 168 -2.96 21.91 -2.12
CA ILE A 168 -3.46 21.18 -3.30
C ILE A 168 -4.96 21.42 -3.50
N ARG A 169 -5.73 21.50 -2.42
CA ARG A 169 -7.19 21.77 -2.45
C ARG A 169 -7.56 23.14 -3.01
N LYS A 170 -6.62 24.06 -3.18
CA LYS A 170 -6.87 25.31 -3.91
C LYS A 170 -7.04 25.08 -5.41
N SER A 171 -6.44 24.02 -5.95
CA SER A 171 -6.37 23.72 -7.39
C SER A 171 -7.26 22.53 -7.80
N PHE A 172 -7.39 21.53 -6.93
CA PHE A 172 -8.14 20.31 -7.18
C PHE A 172 -9.14 20.05 -6.06
N LYS A 173 -10.31 19.53 -6.40
CA LYS A 173 -11.28 19.03 -5.43
C LYS A 173 -10.81 17.66 -4.91
N GLU A 174 -11.38 17.19 -3.78
CA GLU A 174 -10.98 15.90 -3.20
C GLU A 174 -11.25 14.72 -4.13
N GLU A 175 -12.36 14.74 -4.84
CA GLU A 175 -12.73 13.74 -5.84
C GLU A 175 -11.82 13.72 -7.09
N GLU A 176 -10.98 14.75 -7.26
CA GLU A 176 -9.99 14.88 -8.33
C GLU A 176 -8.58 14.43 -7.89
N ILE A 177 -8.39 14.10 -6.58
CA ILE A 177 -7.09 13.76 -5.98
C ILE A 177 -7.01 12.26 -5.68
N TYR A 178 -6.01 11.61 -6.25
CA TYR A 178 -5.73 10.17 -6.14
C TYR A 178 -4.41 9.96 -5.42
N ARG A 179 -4.46 9.76 -4.08
CA ARG A 179 -3.24 9.49 -3.28
C ARG A 179 -2.94 8.01 -3.31
N ILE A 180 -1.80 7.65 -3.86
CA ILE A 180 -1.39 6.27 -4.05
C ILE A 180 -1.05 5.60 -2.72
N ASP A 181 -1.70 4.48 -2.47
CA ASP A 181 -1.24 3.41 -1.62
C ASP A 181 -1.19 2.12 -2.46
N HIS A 182 0.00 1.73 -2.89
CA HIS A 182 0.15 0.61 -3.80
C HIS A 182 -0.28 -0.76 -3.20
N TYR A 183 -0.48 -0.86 -1.89
CA TYR A 183 -1.06 -2.06 -1.27
C TYR A 183 -2.54 -2.21 -1.63
N LEU A 184 -3.28 -1.11 -1.73
CA LEU A 184 -4.69 -1.13 -2.14
C LEU A 184 -4.87 -1.56 -3.62
N GLY A 185 -3.83 -1.44 -4.44
CA GLY A 185 -3.81 -1.95 -5.81
C GLY A 185 -3.53 -3.45 -5.93
N LYS A 186 -3.22 -4.16 -4.84
CA LYS A 186 -2.96 -5.61 -4.85
C LYS A 186 -4.26 -6.40 -4.83
N ASP A 187 -4.41 -7.36 -5.74
CA ASP A 187 -5.61 -8.19 -5.88
C ASP A 187 -5.99 -8.89 -4.57
N MET A 188 -5.01 -9.41 -3.82
CA MET A 188 -5.28 -10.10 -2.56
C MET A 188 -5.66 -9.15 -1.41
N VAL A 189 -5.29 -7.87 -1.46
CA VAL A 189 -5.80 -6.87 -0.51
C VAL A 189 -7.25 -6.54 -0.82
N GLN A 190 -7.59 -6.35 -2.10
CA GLN A 190 -8.97 -6.16 -2.56
C GLN A 190 -9.83 -7.40 -2.29
N ASN A 191 -9.25 -8.59 -2.34
CA ASN A 191 -9.94 -9.85 -2.03
C ASN A 191 -10.43 -9.93 -0.57
N ILE A 192 -9.91 -9.13 0.35
CA ILE A 192 -10.44 -9.04 1.73
C ILE A 192 -11.93 -8.68 1.72
N GLU A 193 -12.34 -7.71 0.89
CA GLU A 193 -13.74 -7.30 0.75
C GLU A 193 -14.59 -8.43 0.14
N VAL A 194 -14.08 -9.09 -0.90
CA VAL A 194 -14.77 -10.22 -1.55
C VAL A 194 -14.95 -11.37 -0.58
N LEU A 195 -13.92 -11.73 0.19
CA LEU A 195 -14.02 -12.79 1.22
C LEU A 195 -15.09 -12.45 2.24
N ARG A 196 -15.13 -11.23 2.73
CA ARG A 196 -16.07 -10.82 3.75
C ARG A 196 -17.50 -10.68 3.23
N PHE A 197 -17.71 -10.03 2.10
CA PHE A 197 -19.03 -9.58 1.68
C PHE A 197 -19.68 -10.42 0.57
N ALA A 198 -18.91 -11.27 -0.12
CA ALA A 198 -19.47 -12.20 -1.11
C ALA A 198 -19.69 -13.63 -0.57
N ASN A 199 -19.31 -13.92 0.68
CA ASN A 199 -19.43 -15.24 1.28
C ASN A 199 -20.28 -15.18 2.56
N ALA A 200 -21.48 -15.76 2.50
CA ALA A 200 -22.46 -15.69 3.56
C ALA A 200 -22.00 -16.25 4.93
N MET A 201 -20.97 -17.09 4.95
CA MET A 201 -20.46 -17.70 6.17
C MET A 201 -19.55 -16.77 6.97
N PHE A 202 -18.88 -15.78 6.36
CA PHE A 202 -17.87 -14.98 7.06
C PHE A 202 -18.47 -13.79 7.81
N GLU A 203 -19.31 -12.97 7.19
CA GLU A 203 -19.78 -11.73 7.81
C GLU A 203 -20.50 -11.94 9.16
N PRO A 204 -21.35 -13.00 9.36
CA PRO A 204 -21.92 -13.29 10.67
C PRO A 204 -20.90 -13.61 11.77
N LEU A 205 -19.74 -14.14 11.40
CA LEU A 205 -18.65 -14.48 12.32
C LEU A 205 -17.66 -13.31 12.53
N TRP A 206 -17.76 -12.24 11.73
CA TRP A 206 -16.76 -11.17 11.65
C TRP A 206 -16.96 -10.10 12.73
N ASN A 207 -16.86 -10.51 13.98
CA ASN A 207 -17.09 -9.66 15.14
C ASN A 207 -16.46 -10.24 16.42
N ASN A 208 -16.54 -9.48 17.52
CA ASN A 208 -15.97 -9.82 18.81
C ASN A 208 -16.61 -11.02 19.53
N LYS A 209 -17.69 -11.60 18.99
CA LYS A 209 -18.28 -12.82 19.57
C LYS A 209 -17.50 -14.08 19.14
N TYR A 210 -16.91 -14.04 17.93
CA TYR A 210 -16.29 -15.20 17.32
C TYR A 210 -14.80 -15.04 17.05
N ILE A 211 -14.31 -13.83 16.86
CA ILE A 211 -12.89 -13.57 16.58
C ILE A 211 -12.16 -13.32 17.90
N SER A 212 -11.04 -14.03 18.08
CA SER A 212 -10.10 -13.88 19.20
C SER A 212 -9.17 -12.71 18.96
N ASN A 213 -8.45 -12.72 17.85
CA ASN A 213 -7.54 -11.64 17.44
C ASN A 213 -7.37 -11.65 15.91
N ILE A 214 -6.81 -10.55 15.39
CA ILE A 214 -6.42 -10.41 13.99
C ILE A 214 -4.96 -9.97 13.96
N GLN A 215 -4.14 -10.65 13.14
CA GLN A 215 -2.72 -10.35 12.97
C GLN A 215 -2.45 -9.91 11.53
N VAL A 216 -1.76 -8.79 11.37
CA VAL A 216 -1.33 -8.27 10.05
C VAL A 216 0.19 -8.17 10.06
N THR A 217 0.85 -9.00 9.27
CA THR A 217 2.31 -9.01 9.12
C THR A 217 2.70 -8.52 7.74
N SER A 218 3.68 -7.62 7.68
CA SER A 218 4.35 -7.20 6.45
C SER A 218 5.85 -7.14 6.68
N SER A 219 6.57 -8.22 6.38
CA SER A 219 8.00 -8.38 6.60
C SER A 219 8.79 -8.36 5.29
N GLU A 220 10.00 -7.82 5.34
CA GLU A 220 10.93 -7.72 4.21
C GLU A 220 12.29 -8.33 4.58
N ILE A 221 12.85 -9.18 3.70
CA ILE A 221 14.21 -9.70 3.83
C ILE A 221 15.25 -8.62 3.54
N LEU A 222 14.94 -7.71 2.61
CA LEU A 222 15.85 -6.62 2.24
C LEU A 222 15.99 -5.60 3.35
N GLY A 223 17.17 -4.96 3.42
CA GLY A 223 17.44 -3.80 4.26
C GLY A 223 16.93 -2.50 3.62
N VAL A 224 17.57 -1.39 3.96
CA VAL A 224 17.25 -0.10 3.35
C VAL A 224 17.99 0.11 2.02
N GLU A 225 19.06 -0.67 1.79
CA GLU A 225 19.89 -0.62 0.58
C GLU A 225 20.27 0.84 0.23
N ASP A 226 20.12 1.28 -1.02
CA ASP A 226 20.44 2.65 -1.45
C ASP A 226 19.49 3.74 -0.89
N ARG A 227 18.48 3.35 -0.10
CA ARG A 227 17.44 4.25 0.42
C ARG A 227 17.64 4.67 1.88
N GLY A 228 18.83 4.45 2.46
CA GLY A 228 19.12 4.79 3.85
C GLY A 228 18.74 6.24 4.20
N GLY A 229 19.16 7.22 3.41
CA GLY A 229 18.84 8.63 3.65
C GLY A 229 17.33 8.98 3.60
N TYR A 230 16.53 8.28 2.79
CA TYR A 230 15.08 8.41 2.82
C TYR A 230 14.51 7.80 4.10
N TYR A 231 15.01 6.61 4.46
CA TYR A 231 14.48 5.85 5.59
C TYR A 231 14.76 6.52 6.93
N GLU A 232 15.87 7.27 7.05
CA GLU A 232 16.18 8.11 8.22
C GLU A 232 15.05 9.08 8.58
N SER A 233 14.34 9.60 7.59
CA SER A 233 13.25 10.55 7.82
C SER A 233 11.88 9.88 8.04
N SER A 234 11.71 8.62 7.65
CA SER A 234 10.42 7.93 7.69
C SER A 234 10.36 6.82 8.74
N GLY A 235 11.35 5.93 8.80
CA GLY A 235 11.30 4.74 9.63
C GLY A 235 10.11 3.82 9.30
N ALA A 236 10.06 2.67 9.95
CA ALA A 236 9.01 1.68 9.71
C ALA A 236 7.60 2.18 10.08
N LEU A 237 7.49 3.07 11.08
CA LEU A 237 6.20 3.59 11.53
C LEU A 237 5.50 4.42 10.44
N LYS A 238 6.22 5.36 9.83
CA LYS A 238 5.66 6.24 8.79
C LYS A 238 5.65 5.57 7.42
N ASP A 239 6.67 4.74 7.11
CA ASP A 239 6.76 4.08 5.81
C ASP A 239 5.71 2.97 5.63
N MET A 240 5.38 2.24 6.70
CA MET A 240 4.52 1.06 6.61
C MET A 240 3.23 1.16 7.43
N VAL A 241 3.30 1.62 8.68
CA VAL A 241 2.12 1.59 9.56
C VAL A 241 1.13 2.68 9.20
N GLN A 242 1.59 3.91 9.02
CA GLN A 242 0.76 5.10 8.76
C GLN A 242 -0.15 4.94 7.52
N ASN A 243 0.25 4.12 6.59
CA ASN A 243 -0.44 3.89 5.32
C ASN A 243 -0.89 2.42 5.18
N HIS A 244 -0.08 1.57 4.60
CA HIS A 244 -0.42 0.21 4.17
C HIS A 244 -1.08 -0.64 5.26
N MET A 245 -0.50 -0.69 6.47
CA MET A 245 -1.01 -1.56 7.52
C MET A 245 -2.33 -1.05 8.09
N LEU A 246 -2.46 0.26 8.32
CA LEU A 246 -3.73 0.85 8.78
C LEU A 246 -4.82 0.78 7.72
N GLN A 247 -4.48 0.80 6.42
CA GLN A 247 -5.42 0.56 5.34
C GLN A 247 -5.94 -0.88 5.34
N MET A 248 -5.05 -1.88 5.51
CA MET A 248 -5.46 -3.29 5.64
C MET A 248 -6.34 -3.49 6.89
N VAL A 249 -5.97 -2.90 8.03
CA VAL A 249 -6.80 -2.93 9.25
C VAL A 249 -8.18 -2.31 8.99
N ALA A 250 -8.26 -1.20 8.25
CA ALA A 250 -9.53 -0.57 7.92
C ALA A 250 -10.42 -1.49 7.07
N LEU A 251 -9.89 -2.15 6.04
CA LEU A 251 -10.62 -3.12 5.21
C LEU A 251 -11.09 -4.34 6.01
N LEU A 252 -10.24 -4.83 6.92
CA LEU A 252 -10.57 -5.96 7.79
C LEU A 252 -11.67 -5.61 8.81
N ALA A 253 -11.70 -4.37 9.29
CA ALA A 253 -12.54 -3.99 10.42
C ALA A 253 -13.79 -3.18 10.05
N MET A 254 -13.92 -2.69 8.82
CA MET A 254 -15.07 -1.87 8.40
C MET A 254 -16.39 -2.64 8.42
N GLU A 255 -17.50 -1.93 8.57
CA GLU A 255 -18.82 -2.50 8.32
C GLU A 255 -19.02 -2.79 6.83
N ALA A 256 -20.00 -3.66 6.50
CA ALA A 256 -20.36 -3.87 5.12
C ALA A 256 -20.89 -2.55 4.51
N PRO A 257 -20.28 -2.04 3.43
CA PRO A 257 -20.76 -0.82 2.78
C PRO A 257 -22.12 -1.07 2.11
N ILE A 258 -22.91 -0.01 1.95
CA ILE A 258 -24.22 -0.12 1.28
C ILE A 258 -24.09 -0.35 -0.22
N SER A 259 -22.95 0.00 -0.80
CA SER A 259 -22.57 -0.30 -2.17
C SER A 259 -21.04 -0.34 -2.33
N LEU A 260 -20.54 -0.92 -3.43
CA LEU A 260 -19.10 -0.98 -3.72
C LEU A 260 -18.56 0.28 -4.43
N ASN A 261 -19.26 1.40 -4.34
CA ASN A 261 -18.71 2.66 -4.82
C ASN A 261 -17.66 3.23 -3.84
N SER A 262 -16.80 4.10 -4.33
CA SER A 262 -15.70 4.66 -3.54
C SER A 262 -16.15 5.47 -2.33
N GLU A 263 -17.30 6.12 -2.37
CA GLU A 263 -17.82 6.95 -1.27
C GLU A 263 -18.28 6.10 -0.09
N ASP A 264 -19.04 5.03 -0.38
CA ASP A 264 -19.58 4.14 0.66
C ASP A 264 -18.47 3.33 1.34
N ILE A 265 -17.51 2.78 0.57
CA ILE A 265 -16.34 2.06 1.11
C ILE A 265 -15.50 2.99 1.99
N ARG A 266 -15.19 4.20 1.52
CA ARG A 266 -14.44 5.21 2.29
C ARG A 266 -15.13 5.60 3.59
N ALA A 267 -16.46 5.75 3.55
CA ALA A 267 -17.22 6.10 4.74
C ALA A 267 -17.03 5.05 5.84
N GLU A 268 -17.05 3.76 5.49
CA GLU A 268 -16.85 2.68 6.46
C GLU A 268 -15.39 2.59 6.94
N LYS A 269 -14.39 2.73 6.07
CA LYS A 269 -12.98 2.78 6.44
C LYS A 269 -12.68 3.92 7.42
N VAL A 270 -13.22 5.12 7.15
CA VAL A 270 -13.05 6.29 8.02
C VAL A 270 -13.63 6.07 9.42
N LYS A 271 -14.77 5.37 9.54
CA LYS A 271 -15.34 5.01 10.86
C LYS A 271 -14.38 4.15 11.67
N VAL A 272 -13.76 3.15 11.04
CA VAL A 272 -12.74 2.30 11.70
C VAL A 272 -11.56 3.14 12.17
N LEU A 273 -10.95 3.92 11.27
CA LEU A 273 -9.76 4.70 11.57
C LEU A 273 -10.00 5.76 12.65
N LYS A 274 -11.20 6.31 12.73
CA LYS A 274 -11.63 7.22 13.82
C LYS A 274 -11.91 6.50 15.13
N SER A 275 -12.21 5.19 15.07
CA SER A 275 -12.44 4.35 16.26
C SER A 275 -11.17 3.71 16.81
N LEU A 276 -10.02 3.91 16.17
CA LEU A 276 -8.72 3.51 16.74
C LEU A 276 -8.51 4.24 18.05
N ARG A 277 -8.22 3.47 19.12
CA ARG A 277 -7.93 4.06 20.42
C ARG A 277 -6.69 4.91 20.35
N HIS A 278 -6.80 6.18 20.76
CA HIS A 278 -5.64 7.04 20.92
C HIS A 278 -4.93 6.69 22.22
N PHE A 279 -3.65 6.39 22.09
CA PHE A 279 -2.79 6.03 23.21
C PHE A 279 -2.17 7.28 23.84
N GLN A 280 -2.05 7.27 25.17
CA GLN A 280 -1.23 8.20 25.93
C GLN A 280 0.11 7.52 26.24
N SER A 281 1.08 8.29 26.73
CA SER A 281 2.46 7.92 26.98
C SER A 281 2.67 6.48 27.48
N GLU A 282 2.08 6.12 28.61
CA GLU A 282 2.22 4.77 29.19
C GLU A 282 1.57 3.65 28.36
N ASP A 283 0.53 3.99 27.60
CA ASP A 283 -0.15 3.03 26.74
C ASP A 283 0.67 2.73 25.49
N VAL A 284 1.41 3.70 24.95
CA VAL A 284 2.32 3.48 23.81
C VAL A 284 3.38 2.46 24.18
N LYS A 285 4.03 2.59 25.33
CA LYS A 285 5.04 1.64 25.82
C LYS A 285 4.51 0.22 26.00
N LYS A 286 3.23 0.09 26.38
CA LYS A 286 2.60 -1.22 26.59
C LYS A 286 2.15 -1.88 25.30
N ASN A 287 1.77 -1.08 24.29
CA ASN A 287 1.10 -1.57 23.10
C ASN A 287 1.94 -1.49 21.82
N PHE A 288 3.09 -0.79 21.85
CA PHE A 288 3.96 -0.66 20.68
C PHE A 288 5.41 -0.97 20.99
N VAL A 289 6.03 -1.73 20.10
CA VAL A 289 7.43 -2.10 20.12
C VAL A 289 8.11 -1.54 18.89
N ARG A 290 9.24 -0.85 19.07
CA ARG A 290 10.12 -0.42 17.98
C ARG A 290 11.41 -1.23 17.98
N GLY A 291 11.95 -1.50 16.80
CA GLY A 291 13.20 -2.22 16.65
C GLY A 291 14.09 -1.66 15.56
N GLN A 292 15.38 -1.95 15.65
CA GLN A 292 16.36 -1.64 14.62
C GLN A 292 17.25 -2.86 14.40
N TYR A 293 17.48 -3.26 13.14
CA TYR A 293 18.28 -4.44 12.84
C TYR A 293 19.77 -4.22 13.10
N GLY A 294 20.37 -5.19 13.75
CA GLY A 294 21.80 -5.38 13.85
C GLY A 294 22.34 -6.26 12.73
N GLU A 295 23.64 -6.57 12.82
CA GLU A 295 24.26 -7.60 11.96
C GLU A 295 23.53 -8.93 12.09
N GLY A 296 23.71 -9.80 11.10
CA GLY A 296 23.17 -11.16 11.12
C GLY A 296 23.40 -11.89 9.82
N TYR A 297 22.65 -12.95 9.58
CA TYR A 297 22.79 -13.80 8.39
C TYR A 297 21.45 -13.95 7.68
N ILE A 298 21.48 -13.79 6.36
CA ILE A 298 20.34 -14.05 5.46
C ILE A 298 20.85 -14.96 4.35
N ASP A 299 20.19 -16.11 4.16
CA ASP A 299 20.59 -17.15 3.19
C ASP A 299 22.08 -17.51 3.29
N GLY A 300 22.62 -17.58 4.55
CA GLY A 300 24.01 -17.92 4.84
C GLY A 300 25.01 -16.81 4.54
N LYS A 301 24.57 -15.62 4.15
CA LYS A 301 25.42 -14.44 3.91
C LYS A 301 25.30 -13.47 5.07
N GLN A 302 26.46 -13.00 5.57
CA GLN A 302 26.48 -11.94 6.56
C GLN A 302 25.94 -10.64 5.94
N VAL A 303 25.08 -9.94 6.69
CA VAL A 303 24.52 -8.63 6.34
C VAL A 303 24.84 -7.65 7.45
N LYS A 304 25.02 -6.38 7.06
CA LYS A 304 25.40 -5.30 7.98
C LYS A 304 24.22 -4.79 8.81
N ALA A 305 24.52 -4.15 9.92
CA ALA A 305 23.54 -3.48 10.75
C ALA A 305 22.98 -2.22 10.06
N TYR A 306 21.85 -1.70 10.53
CA TYR A 306 21.21 -0.50 9.97
C TYR A 306 22.13 0.73 9.98
N ARG A 307 22.85 0.93 11.09
CA ARG A 307 23.76 2.07 11.26
C ARG A 307 25.00 2.00 10.35
N ASP A 308 25.29 0.83 9.78
CA ASP A 308 26.36 0.63 8.79
C ASP A 308 25.88 0.78 7.34
N GLU A 309 24.58 1.04 7.13
CA GLU A 309 24.03 1.27 5.79
C GLU A 309 24.40 2.67 5.27
N ASP A 310 24.47 2.81 3.95
CA ASP A 310 24.87 4.05 3.31
C ASP A 310 23.87 5.18 3.61
N ARG A 311 24.38 6.36 4.00
CA ARG A 311 23.61 7.55 4.37
C ARG A 311 22.72 7.38 5.60
N VAL A 312 23.07 6.49 6.50
CA VAL A 312 22.48 6.35 7.83
C VAL A 312 23.45 6.95 8.85
N ALA A 313 22.94 7.64 9.88
CA ALA A 313 23.76 8.18 10.95
C ALA A 313 24.22 7.06 11.88
N ASP A 314 25.47 7.13 12.36
CA ASP A 314 26.06 6.11 13.25
C ASP A 314 25.30 5.97 14.58
N ASP A 315 24.59 7.02 15.01
CA ASP A 315 23.77 7.08 16.22
C ASP A 315 22.26 7.11 15.92
N SER A 316 21.85 6.69 14.73
CA SER A 316 20.46 6.74 14.31
C SER A 316 19.52 5.99 15.27
N ASN A 317 18.44 6.67 15.66
CA ASN A 317 17.34 6.12 16.46
C ASN A 317 16.11 5.77 15.59
N THR A 318 16.27 5.71 14.28
CA THR A 318 15.21 5.39 13.33
C THR A 318 14.81 3.91 13.41
N PRO A 319 13.54 3.59 13.69
CA PRO A 319 13.11 2.21 13.78
C PRO A 319 12.97 1.57 12.39
N THR A 320 13.54 0.37 12.24
CA THR A 320 13.40 -0.47 11.04
C THR A 320 12.38 -1.59 11.22
N PHE A 321 11.82 -1.67 12.41
CA PHE A 321 10.80 -2.63 12.84
C PHE A 321 9.77 -1.93 13.73
N VAL A 322 8.52 -2.31 13.55
CA VAL A 322 7.41 -1.93 14.44
C VAL A 322 6.49 -3.13 14.62
N SER A 323 6.14 -3.43 15.86
CA SER A 323 4.96 -4.21 16.16
C SER A 323 4.04 -3.45 17.13
N GLY A 324 2.74 -3.70 17.04
CA GLY A 324 1.78 -2.98 17.85
C GLY A 324 0.47 -3.72 18.04
N LYS A 325 -0.17 -3.47 19.18
CA LYS A 325 -1.52 -3.90 19.51
C LYS A 325 -2.46 -2.72 19.33
N LEU A 326 -3.31 -2.80 18.32
CA LEU A 326 -4.36 -1.82 18.04
C LEU A 326 -5.65 -2.23 18.74
N THR A 327 -6.40 -1.24 19.22
CA THR A 327 -7.73 -1.42 19.78
C THR A 327 -8.71 -0.57 18.98
N ILE A 328 -9.82 -1.16 18.54
CA ILE A 328 -10.88 -0.47 17.81
C ILE A 328 -12.09 -0.34 18.74
N ASP A 329 -12.36 0.88 19.18
CA ASP A 329 -13.39 1.20 20.16
C ASP A 329 -14.78 1.37 19.49
N ASN A 330 -15.34 0.23 19.04
CA ASN A 330 -16.71 0.14 18.54
C ASN A 330 -17.37 -1.16 18.99
N PHE A 331 -18.69 -1.30 18.81
CA PHE A 331 -19.42 -2.48 19.27
C PHE A 331 -19.02 -3.79 18.56
N ARG A 332 -18.56 -3.71 17.31
CA ARG A 332 -18.13 -4.89 16.55
C ARG A 332 -16.81 -5.47 17.10
N TRP A 333 -15.89 -4.60 17.51
CA TRP A 333 -14.49 -5.00 17.79
C TRP A 333 -14.06 -4.82 19.24
N ALA A 334 -14.92 -4.27 20.10
CA ALA A 334 -14.57 -4.07 21.51
C ALA A 334 -14.05 -5.39 22.14
N GLY A 335 -12.81 -5.34 22.65
CA GLY A 335 -12.12 -6.48 23.27
C GLY A 335 -11.34 -7.39 22.33
N VAL A 336 -11.38 -7.17 21.01
CA VAL A 336 -10.55 -7.91 20.04
C VAL A 336 -9.30 -7.12 19.72
N PRO A 337 -8.09 -7.64 20.03
CA PRO A 337 -6.84 -7.00 19.62
C PRO A 337 -6.58 -7.21 18.15
N PHE A 338 -6.09 -6.17 17.49
CA PHE A 338 -5.50 -6.22 16.16
C PHE A 338 -3.99 -6.05 16.31
N TYR A 339 -3.23 -7.10 16.05
CA TYR A 339 -1.78 -7.04 16.09
C TYR A 339 -1.22 -6.72 14.71
N ILE A 340 -0.28 -5.79 14.68
CA ILE A 340 0.44 -5.44 13.45
C ILE A 340 1.94 -5.68 13.66
N ARG A 341 2.62 -6.13 12.59
CA ARG A 341 4.07 -6.31 12.59
C ARG A 341 4.64 -5.99 11.21
N THR A 342 5.66 -5.14 11.19
CA THR A 342 6.43 -4.84 9.98
C THR A 342 7.89 -4.65 10.30
N GLY A 343 8.79 -5.06 9.40
CA GLY A 343 10.23 -4.89 9.61
C GLY A 343 11.04 -5.20 8.38
N LYS A 344 12.28 -4.69 8.40
CA LYS A 344 13.33 -4.98 7.40
C LYS A 344 14.33 -5.99 7.95
N ARG A 345 15.10 -6.64 7.07
CA ARG A 345 16.05 -7.71 7.43
C ARG A 345 15.39 -8.82 8.27
N MET A 346 14.11 -9.08 8.02
CA MET A 346 13.38 -10.16 8.67
C MET A 346 13.75 -11.52 8.09
N LYS A 347 13.38 -12.61 8.79
CA LYS A 347 13.60 -14.00 8.39
C LYS A 347 13.00 -14.35 7.03
N SER A 348 11.85 -13.78 6.69
CA SER A 348 11.12 -14.05 5.46
C SER A 348 10.47 -12.79 4.88
N LYS A 349 10.21 -12.79 3.57
CA LYS A 349 9.35 -11.80 2.93
C LYS A 349 7.91 -12.31 2.99
N THR A 350 7.06 -11.66 3.77
CA THR A 350 5.68 -12.10 3.96
C THR A 350 4.75 -10.90 4.10
N ILE A 351 3.65 -10.89 3.37
CA ILE A 351 2.50 -10.04 3.64
C ILE A 351 1.32 -10.97 3.87
N GLN A 352 0.81 -11.00 5.10
CA GLN A 352 -0.17 -11.98 5.54
C GLN A 352 -1.14 -11.37 6.54
N VAL A 353 -2.38 -11.80 6.49
CA VAL A 353 -3.39 -11.58 7.53
C VAL A 353 -3.79 -12.92 8.11
N VAL A 354 -3.79 -13.01 9.44
CA VAL A 354 -4.32 -14.17 10.16
C VAL A 354 -5.48 -13.72 11.03
N VAL A 355 -6.64 -14.33 10.84
CA VAL A 355 -7.81 -14.15 11.68
C VAL A 355 -7.97 -15.41 12.53
N GLU A 356 -7.77 -15.26 13.82
CA GLU A 356 -7.92 -16.35 14.79
C GLU A 356 -9.32 -16.30 15.40
N PHE A 357 -10.04 -17.41 15.27
CA PHE A 357 -11.34 -17.54 15.91
C PHE A 357 -11.22 -17.97 17.36
N LYS A 358 -12.19 -17.59 18.18
CA LYS A 358 -12.25 -18.00 19.57
C LYS A 358 -12.34 -19.52 19.71
N GLU A 359 -11.79 -20.00 20.79
CA GLU A 359 -11.95 -21.39 21.18
C GLU A 359 -13.43 -21.79 21.30
N VAL A 360 -13.71 -23.06 21.08
CA VAL A 360 -15.05 -23.59 21.33
C VAL A 360 -15.41 -23.45 22.81
N PRO A 361 -16.67 -23.12 23.15
CA PRO A 361 -17.05 -22.82 24.52
C PRO A 361 -16.96 -24.05 25.47
N MET A 362 -16.91 -25.24 24.89
CA MET A 362 -16.74 -26.48 25.61
C MET A 362 -16.01 -27.50 24.73
N ASN A 363 -14.86 -27.98 25.19
CA ASN A 363 -14.12 -29.02 24.50
C ASN A 363 -14.74 -30.39 24.84
N LEU A 364 -15.40 -31.02 23.88
CA LEU A 364 -15.96 -32.35 23.98
C LEU A 364 -14.96 -33.49 23.76
N TYR A 365 -13.72 -33.12 23.35
CA TYR A 365 -12.66 -34.06 22.96
C TYR A 365 -11.52 -34.10 23.99
N TYR A 366 -11.79 -33.71 25.24
CA TYR A 366 -10.80 -33.55 26.32
C TYR A 366 -10.19 -34.87 26.84
N GLU A 367 -10.73 -36.05 26.49
CA GLU A 367 -10.18 -37.34 26.93
C GLU A 367 -8.78 -37.63 26.40
N THR A 368 -8.27 -36.77 25.48
CA THR A 368 -6.96 -36.98 24.84
C THR A 368 -5.84 -36.15 25.44
N ASP A 369 -6.07 -35.40 26.53
CA ASP A 369 -5.12 -34.42 27.10
C ASP A 369 -4.59 -33.40 26.07
N LYS A 370 -5.16 -33.29 24.90
CA LYS A 370 -4.78 -32.44 23.80
C LYS A 370 -5.75 -31.27 23.65
N LEU A 371 -5.23 -30.06 23.65
CA LEU A 371 -6.01 -28.89 23.27
C LEU A 371 -6.39 -29.01 21.78
N LEU A 372 -7.57 -28.53 21.42
CA LEU A 372 -7.94 -28.38 20.02
C LEU A 372 -7.06 -27.32 19.36
N ASP A 373 -6.70 -27.55 18.12
CA ASP A 373 -5.97 -26.54 17.35
C ASP A 373 -6.90 -25.35 17.04
N SER A 374 -6.34 -24.11 17.05
CA SER A 374 -7.09 -22.90 16.75
C SER A 374 -7.66 -22.94 15.34
N ASN A 375 -8.90 -22.46 15.17
CA ASN A 375 -9.45 -22.24 13.85
C ASN A 375 -8.93 -20.92 13.30
N LEU A 376 -8.33 -20.95 12.11
CA LEU A 376 -7.72 -19.79 11.47
C LEU A 376 -8.25 -19.57 10.07
N LEU A 377 -8.46 -18.31 9.71
CA LEU A 377 -8.51 -17.88 8.32
C LEU A 377 -7.23 -17.12 8.00
N VAL A 378 -6.45 -17.62 7.06
CA VAL A 378 -5.16 -17.03 6.64
C VAL A 378 -5.30 -16.48 5.23
N ILE A 379 -4.98 -15.20 5.05
CA ILE A 379 -4.95 -14.53 3.77
C ILE A 379 -3.49 -14.21 3.45
N ASN A 380 -2.92 -14.97 2.52
CA ASN A 380 -1.56 -14.74 2.02
C ASN A 380 -1.62 -13.76 0.86
N ILE A 381 -1.03 -12.55 1.07
CA ILE A 381 -0.99 -11.48 0.07
C ILE A 381 0.27 -11.59 -0.79
N GLN A 382 1.41 -11.93 -0.19
CA GLN A 382 2.69 -12.23 -0.85
C GLN A 382 3.57 -13.09 0.06
N PRO A 383 4.42 -14.00 -0.50
CA PRO A 383 4.64 -14.29 -1.93
C PRO A 383 3.66 -15.33 -2.50
N ASN A 384 2.94 -16.06 -1.67
CA ASN A 384 2.08 -17.19 -2.06
C ASN A 384 0.61 -16.76 -1.95
N GLU A 385 0.15 -15.99 -2.95
CA GLU A 385 -1.19 -15.44 -2.96
C GLU A 385 -2.25 -16.54 -2.84
N GLY A 386 -3.10 -16.40 -1.83
CA GLY A 386 -4.12 -17.41 -1.55
C GLY A 386 -4.83 -17.20 -0.21
N VAL A 387 -5.77 -18.09 0.06
CA VAL A 387 -6.55 -18.12 1.30
C VAL A 387 -6.57 -19.53 1.82
N SER A 388 -6.38 -19.72 3.12
CA SER A 388 -6.55 -21.01 3.77
C SER A 388 -7.40 -20.92 5.03
N LEU A 389 -8.20 -21.95 5.25
CA LEU A 389 -9.02 -22.15 6.44
C LEU A 389 -8.50 -23.37 7.19
N HIS A 390 -8.06 -23.18 8.42
CA HIS A 390 -7.55 -24.24 9.29
C HIS A 390 -8.64 -24.67 10.27
N LEU A 391 -8.92 -25.97 10.29
CA LEU A 391 -10.02 -26.57 11.02
C LEU A 391 -9.56 -27.85 11.73
N ASN A 392 -10.35 -28.34 12.64
CA ASN A 392 -10.18 -29.66 13.27
C ASN A 392 -11.08 -30.69 12.58
N ALA A 393 -10.49 -31.81 12.18
CA ALA A 393 -11.23 -32.98 11.64
C ALA A 393 -11.01 -34.19 12.55
N LYS A 394 -11.89 -35.20 12.44
CA LYS A 394 -11.70 -36.46 13.13
C LYS A 394 -10.52 -37.20 12.48
N LYS A 395 -9.53 -37.58 13.30
CA LYS A 395 -8.42 -38.43 12.86
C LYS A 395 -8.93 -39.80 12.41
N ASN A 396 -8.28 -40.36 11.38
CA ASN A 396 -8.66 -41.68 10.86
C ASN A 396 -8.16 -42.83 11.76
N THR A 397 -8.67 -42.86 13.00
CA THR A 397 -8.42 -43.88 14.03
C THR A 397 -9.72 -44.40 14.57
N GLN A 398 -9.68 -45.49 15.39
CA GLN A 398 -10.88 -46.04 16.06
C GLN A 398 -11.41 -45.12 17.18
N GLY A 399 -10.63 -44.15 17.64
CA GLY A 399 -11.05 -43.21 18.69
C GLY A 399 -11.75 -41.94 18.16
N ILE A 400 -11.92 -40.98 19.05
CA ILE A 400 -12.52 -39.66 18.80
C ILE A 400 -11.47 -38.54 18.67
N GLU A 401 -10.18 -38.90 18.45
CA GLU A 401 -9.11 -37.97 18.30
C GLU A 401 -9.31 -37.00 17.13
N THR A 402 -8.86 -35.79 17.29
CA THR A 402 -8.87 -34.75 16.24
C THR A 402 -7.47 -34.54 15.65
N GLU A 403 -7.43 -34.08 14.41
CA GLU A 403 -6.24 -33.62 13.73
C GLU A 403 -6.53 -32.31 12.98
N PRO A 404 -5.54 -31.37 12.89
CA PRO A 404 -5.71 -30.17 12.09
C PRO A 404 -5.79 -30.52 10.61
N VAL A 405 -6.71 -29.87 9.90
CA VAL A 405 -6.85 -29.95 8.44
C VAL A 405 -6.91 -28.56 7.85
N GLN A 406 -6.48 -28.43 6.60
CA GLN A 406 -6.44 -27.17 5.89
C GLN A 406 -7.23 -27.28 4.59
N LEU A 407 -8.13 -26.30 4.39
CA LEU A 407 -8.76 -26.05 3.11
C LEU A 407 -8.12 -24.82 2.50
N SER A 408 -7.53 -24.94 1.33
CA SER A 408 -6.79 -23.84 0.72
C SER A 408 -7.21 -23.56 -0.71
N TYR A 409 -7.25 -22.28 -1.03
CA TYR A 409 -7.24 -21.75 -2.39
C TYR A 409 -5.90 -21.04 -2.60
N SER A 410 -5.21 -21.36 -3.67
CA SER A 410 -4.00 -20.63 -4.10
C SER A 410 -4.15 -20.24 -5.55
N MET A 411 -3.66 -19.06 -5.90
CA MET A 411 -3.59 -18.63 -7.28
C MET A 411 -2.83 -19.63 -8.14
N SER A 412 -3.41 -20.03 -9.27
CA SER A 412 -2.73 -20.91 -10.22
C SER A 412 -1.46 -20.26 -10.78
N ALA A 413 -0.52 -21.08 -11.26
CA ALA A 413 0.69 -20.55 -11.92
C ALA A 413 0.35 -19.67 -13.14
N GLN A 414 -0.76 -19.97 -13.81
CA GLN A 414 -1.24 -19.18 -14.95
C GLN A 414 -1.83 -17.84 -14.50
N ASP A 415 -2.59 -17.81 -13.40
CA ASP A 415 -3.12 -16.58 -12.83
C ASP A 415 -1.98 -15.70 -12.32
N LYS A 416 -0.98 -16.29 -11.65
CA LYS A 416 0.23 -15.56 -11.21
C LYS A 416 1.01 -14.91 -12.37
N MET A 417 1.07 -15.55 -13.53
CA MET A 417 1.68 -14.96 -14.73
C MET A 417 0.85 -13.82 -15.32
N ASN A 418 -0.44 -13.83 -15.08
CA ASN A 418 -1.40 -12.83 -15.55
C ASN A 418 -1.76 -11.80 -14.47
N THR A 419 -1.15 -11.90 -13.27
CA THR A 419 -1.39 -10.91 -12.19
C THR A 419 -0.99 -9.53 -12.66
N VAL A 420 -1.96 -8.64 -12.62
CA VAL A 420 -1.79 -7.24 -13.01
C VAL A 420 -0.95 -6.53 -11.95
N ASP A 421 0.00 -5.71 -12.36
CA ASP A 421 0.79 -4.90 -11.41
C ASP A 421 -0.13 -3.93 -10.67
N ALA A 422 0.11 -3.75 -9.36
CA ALA A 422 -0.70 -2.84 -8.55
C ALA A 422 -0.76 -1.41 -9.12
N TYR A 423 0.31 -0.94 -9.74
CA TYR A 423 0.33 0.37 -10.41
C TYR A 423 -0.55 0.42 -11.66
N GLU A 424 -0.63 -0.68 -12.40
CA GLU A 424 -1.51 -0.78 -13.56
C GLU A 424 -2.98 -0.69 -13.15
N ASN A 425 -3.40 -1.46 -12.12
CA ASN A 425 -4.74 -1.39 -11.55
C ASN A 425 -5.08 0.05 -11.11
N LEU A 426 -4.19 0.69 -10.35
CA LEU A 426 -4.40 2.05 -9.87
C LEU A 426 -4.45 3.09 -11.00
N LEU A 427 -3.60 2.98 -12.02
CA LEU A 427 -3.66 3.88 -13.18
C LEU A 427 -4.97 3.72 -13.95
N PHE A 428 -5.44 2.48 -14.13
CA PHE A 428 -6.69 2.20 -14.80
C PHE A 428 -7.90 2.73 -14.02
N ASP A 429 -7.91 2.56 -12.70
CA ASP A 429 -8.91 3.13 -11.81
C ASP A 429 -8.92 4.67 -11.89
N CYS A 430 -7.74 5.30 -11.87
CA CYS A 430 -7.62 6.75 -12.09
C CYS A 430 -8.22 7.19 -13.42
N LEU A 431 -7.97 6.45 -14.51
CA LEU A 431 -8.48 6.78 -15.83
C LEU A 431 -10.00 6.63 -15.91
N LYS A 432 -10.59 5.71 -15.17
CA LYS A 432 -12.06 5.56 -15.04
C LYS A 432 -12.70 6.57 -14.09
N GLY A 433 -11.93 7.16 -13.18
CA GLY A 433 -12.45 7.99 -12.10
C GLY A 433 -12.91 7.20 -10.89
N ASP A 434 -12.47 5.96 -10.78
CA ASP A 434 -12.70 5.13 -9.61
C ASP A 434 -11.64 5.45 -8.56
N ALA A 435 -12.06 5.94 -7.42
CA ALA A 435 -11.17 6.32 -6.35
C ALA A 435 -11.22 5.34 -5.15
N THR A 436 -11.80 4.15 -5.34
CA THR A 436 -11.97 3.13 -4.28
C THR A 436 -10.64 2.71 -3.67
N ASN A 437 -9.63 2.49 -4.51
CA ASN A 437 -8.31 2.00 -4.12
C ASN A 437 -7.29 3.12 -3.81
N PHE A 438 -7.79 4.33 -3.49
CA PHE A 438 -6.95 5.48 -3.16
C PHE A 438 -7.27 6.02 -1.78
N THR A 439 -6.24 6.54 -1.11
CA THR A 439 -6.40 7.10 0.24
C THR A 439 -7.10 8.45 0.20
N HIS A 440 -8.25 8.54 0.84
CA HIS A 440 -8.99 9.79 1.01
C HIS A 440 -8.38 10.65 2.12
N TRP A 441 -8.53 11.98 2.04
CA TRP A 441 -7.99 12.90 3.05
C TRP A 441 -8.41 12.56 4.49
N GLN A 442 -9.66 12.17 4.72
CA GLN A 442 -10.11 11.85 6.08
C GLN A 442 -9.46 10.58 6.64
N GLU A 443 -9.16 9.59 5.79
CA GLU A 443 -8.40 8.42 6.18
C GLU A 443 -6.97 8.83 6.56
N LEU A 444 -6.30 9.55 5.65
CA LEU A 444 -4.93 10.04 5.85
C LEU A 444 -4.80 10.90 7.12
N LYS A 445 -5.76 11.79 7.36
CA LYS A 445 -5.80 12.61 8.58
C LYS A 445 -5.92 11.77 9.84
N SER A 446 -6.75 10.72 9.81
CA SER A 446 -6.97 9.84 10.97
C SER A 446 -5.74 8.98 11.23
N THR A 447 -5.09 8.47 10.19
CA THR A 447 -3.87 7.66 10.33
C THR A 447 -2.68 8.48 10.81
N TRP A 448 -2.50 9.72 10.32
CA TRP A 448 -1.46 10.62 10.85
C TRP A 448 -1.70 10.97 12.32
N LYS A 449 -2.94 11.32 12.69
CA LYS A 449 -3.26 11.61 14.10
C LYS A 449 -2.93 10.44 15.03
N PHE A 450 -3.15 9.20 14.56
CA PHE A 450 -2.83 8.01 15.32
C PHE A 450 -1.32 7.79 15.44
N VAL A 451 -0.59 7.92 14.34
CA VAL A 451 0.86 7.63 14.28
C VAL A 451 1.68 8.73 14.97
N ASP A 452 1.30 10.00 14.83
CA ASP A 452 2.00 11.11 15.49
C ASP A 452 2.01 10.95 17.01
N ALA A 453 0.92 10.47 17.61
CA ALA A 453 0.87 10.22 19.04
C ALA A 453 1.89 9.14 19.49
N ILE A 454 2.15 8.14 18.66
CA ILE A 454 3.18 7.11 18.91
C ILE A 454 4.57 7.69 18.71
N GLN A 455 4.77 8.45 17.64
CA GLN A 455 6.06 9.06 17.31
C GLN A 455 6.49 10.09 18.36
N ASP A 456 5.56 10.91 18.84
CA ASP A 456 5.82 11.90 19.89
C ASP A 456 6.35 11.25 21.17
N GLU A 457 5.74 10.14 21.57
CA GLU A 457 6.20 9.37 22.75
C GLU A 457 7.56 8.73 22.50
N TRP A 458 7.80 8.19 21.30
CA TRP A 458 9.09 7.61 20.96
C TRP A 458 10.22 8.64 20.90
N ASN A 459 9.92 9.88 20.57
CA ASN A 459 10.89 10.97 20.57
C ASN A 459 11.33 11.41 21.98
N MET A 460 10.58 11.04 23.02
CA MET A 460 10.91 11.40 24.41
C MET A 460 11.91 10.44 25.08
N VAL A 461 12.16 9.27 24.47
CA VAL A 461 12.99 8.22 25.07
C VAL A 461 13.91 7.65 24.00
N ASP A 462 15.22 7.67 24.28
CA ASP A 462 16.20 7.02 23.41
C ASP A 462 16.06 5.48 23.48
N PRO A 463 16.01 4.80 22.33
CA PRO A 463 15.95 3.34 22.30
C PRO A 463 17.33 2.71 22.48
N GLU A 464 17.35 1.50 23.02
CA GLU A 464 18.55 0.66 23.03
C GLU A 464 18.65 -0.09 21.68
N PHE A 465 19.19 0.57 20.65
CA PHE A 465 19.39 0.03 19.31
C PHE A 465 20.85 -0.31 19.00
N PRO A 466 21.10 -1.36 18.16
CA PRO A 466 20.15 -2.31 17.57
C PRO A 466 19.62 -3.30 18.63
N ASN A 467 18.39 -3.81 18.45
CA ASN A 467 17.73 -4.71 19.39
C ASN A 467 17.14 -5.99 18.75
N TYR A 468 17.41 -6.23 17.46
CA TYR A 468 17.18 -7.54 16.84
C TYR A 468 18.25 -7.85 15.79
N GLU A 469 18.59 -9.13 15.67
CA GLU A 469 19.53 -9.64 14.69
C GLU A 469 18.84 -9.77 13.32
N SER A 470 19.55 -9.39 12.25
CA SER A 470 19.10 -9.61 10.86
C SER A 470 18.85 -11.09 10.59
N GLY A 471 17.74 -11.42 9.91
CA GLY A 471 17.33 -12.79 9.63
C GLY A 471 16.44 -13.42 10.72
N THR A 472 16.00 -12.63 11.72
CA THR A 472 15.04 -13.05 12.76
C THR A 472 13.64 -12.51 12.50
N ASN A 473 12.67 -12.82 13.37
CA ASN A 473 11.31 -12.30 13.31
C ASN A 473 11.13 -10.96 14.06
N GLY A 474 12.22 -10.24 14.35
CA GLY A 474 12.22 -8.98 15.07
C GLY A 474 12.63 -9.13 16.54
N PRO A 475 12.50 -8.08 17.37
CA PRO A 475 12.88 -8.11 18.78
C PRO A 475 11.94 -8.99 19.61
N LEU A 476 12.48 -9.60 20.68
CA LEU A 476 11.74 -10.46 21.61
C LEU A 476 10.51 -9.76 22.21
N GLU A 477 10.58 -8.48 22.44
CA GLU A 477 9.48 -7.67 22.98
C GLU A 477 8.23 -7.75 22.08
N SER A 478 8.39 -8.02 20.78
CA SER A 478 7.28 -8.26 19.87
C SER A 478 6.49 -9.53 20.21
N ASP A 479 7.19 -10.60 20.59
CA ASP A 479 6.55 -11.86 21.05
C ASP A 479 5.90 -11.67 22.42
N LEU A 480 6.59 -10.97 23.31
CA LEU A 480 6.08 -10.66 24.66
C LEU A 480 4.83 -9.76 24.59
N LEU A 481 4.68 -8.93 23.57
CA LEU A 481 3.48 -8.11 23.36
C LEU A 481 2.23 -8.97 23.23
N LEU A 482 2.27 -10.04 22.45
CA LEU A 482 1.15 -10.96 22.26
C LEU A 482 0.99 -11.91 23.44
N ALA A 483 2.11 -12.40 24.00
CA ALA A 483 2.11 -13.34 25.12
C ALA A 483 1.41 -12.79 26.37
N ARG A 484 1.42 -11.47 26.59
CA ARG A 484 0.67 -10.80 27.68
C ARG A 484 -0.84 -11.03 27.61
N ASP A 485 -1.37 -11.24 26.39
CA ASP A 485 -2.77 -11.52 26.14
C ASP A 485 -3.03 -13.02 25.95
N GLY A 486 -2.03 -13.88 26.14
CA GLY A 486 -2.11 -15.33 25.88
C GLY A 486 -2.02 -15.71 24.39
N ASN A 487 -1.63 -14.78 23.53
CA ASN A 487 -1.51 -14.98 22.08
C ASN A 487 -0.04 -15.14 21.66
N HIS A 488 0.17 -15.56 20.43
CA HIS A 488 1.49 -15.65 19.79
C HIS A 488 1.37 -15.27 18.32
N TRP A 489 2.50 -14.94 17.68
CA TRP A 489 2.52 -14.74 16.23
C TRP A 489 2.33 -16.06 15.49
N TRP A 490 1.43 -16.07 14.54
CA TRP A 490 1.26 -17.18 13.61
C TRP A 490 2.28 -17.05 12.48
N ASP A 491 3.52 -17.51 12.75
CA ASP A 491 4.61 -17.57 11.77
C ASP A 491 4.64 -18.93 11.07
N ASP A 492 5.17 -18.96 9.84
CA ASP A 492 5.39 -20.20 9.06
C ASP A 492 4.11 -21.07 8.86
N ILE A 493 2.92 -20.47 8.84
CA ILE A 493 1.67 -21.16 8.45
C ILE A 493 1.70 -21.37 6.93
N GLN A 494 1.84 -22.62 6.53
CA GLN A 494 1.86 -23.01 5.11
C GLN A 494 0.46 -23.33 4.58
#